data_844b9de8a4c33d4e309b58f737cf368a
#
_entry.id   844b9de8a4c33d4e309b58f737cf368a
#
_cell.length_a   1.000
_cell.length_b   1.000
_cell.length_c   1.000
_cell.angle_alpha   90.00
_cell.angle_beta   90.00
_cell.angle_gamma   90.00
#
_symmetry.space_group_name_H-M   'P 1'
#
loop_
_entity.id
_entity.type
_entity.pdbx_description
1 polymer ?
#
loop_
_entity_poly.entity_id
_entity_poly.type
_entity_poly.pdbx_seq_one_letter_code
_entity_poly.pdbx_strand_id
1 'polypeptide(L)'
;MASDKRDAWGYIDSSGVYIIPPQFDDAWPFHEGLARVKTGYLRGFINKDNHFVVKPEYDDAGDFHEGLAWVMRDGMYGYVNNSGNIAIPLSYEKAFDFHNGVAMVISNSKYRFINSSGEFIPGIEFDYVGEWHDGLAWAQTKSDYCYINRLGEVVIPGKFSLATNFDNGIATVTLNGKSGCIDTKGTFVIEPIYDTLSELKRSPTYEELFPEFPVIDPLAPERFHDGLAIKQDGKKYGYIDTSGNFVIKPAFVEAGEFHEGLAKVRASAKGKWGYIKTDGSPAFKAKFKAAEDFHDGIALVMDEI
;
A
#
# COMPACT_ATOMS: atom_id res chain seq x y z
N MET A 1 8.65 32.37 27.49
CA MET A 1 7.94 31.94 26.27
C MET A 1 7.88 30.44 26.39
N ALA A 2 6.66 29.86 26.56
CA ALA A 2 6.51 28.41 26.48
C ALA A 2 6.85 28.04 25.03
N SER A 3 7.83 27.14 24.81
CA SER A 3 8.03 26.54 23.52
C SER A 3 6.74 25.78 23.22
N ASP A 4 6.02 26.16 22.16
CA ASP A 4 4.92 25.35 21.64
C ASP A 4 5.54 24.03 21.19
N LYS A 5 5.55 23.05 22.09
CA LYS A 5 6.03 21.70 21.80
C LYS A 5 5.08 21.11 20.75
N ARG A 6 5.62 20.72 19.62
CA ARG A 6 4.88 20.06 18.56
C ARG A 6 5.47 18.69 18.25
N ASP A 7 4.63 17.80 17.76
CA ASP A 7 5.08 16.52 17.27
C ASP A 7 5.67 16.69 15.87
N ALA A 8 6.79 16.03 15.62
CA ALA A 8 7.46 16.06 14.33
C ALA A 8 8.04 14.69 13.98
N TRP A 9 8.08 14.42 12.69
CA TRP A 9 8.65 13.21 12.13
C TRP A 9 10.13 13.37 11.81
N GLY A 10 10.90 12.31 12.01
CA GLY A 10 12.31 12.17 11.69
C GLY A 10 12.66 10.72 11.42
N TYR A 11 13.92 10.43 11.20
CA TYR A 11 14.36 9.09 10.82
C TYR A 11 15.51 8.63 11.69
N ILE A 12 15.51 7.34 12.04
CA ILE A 12 16.55 6.68 12.86
C ILE A 12 17.19 5.53 12.08
N ASP A 13 18.43 5.20 12.45
CA ASP A 13 19.09 3.97 12.05
C ASP A 13 18.70 2.78 12.96
N SER A 14 19.19 1.58 12.65
CA SER A 14 18.95 0.35 13.41
C SER A 14 19.54 0.35 14.83
N SER A 15 20.37 1.33 15.20
CA SER A 15 20.84 1.56 16.56
C SER A 15 19.96 2.51 17.37
N GLY A 16 18.92 3.09 16.74
CA GLY A 16 18.02 4.08 17.34
C GLY A 16 18.58 5.50 17.39
N VAL A 17 19.65 5.77 16.62
CA VAL A 17 20.23 7.10 16.47
C VAL A 17 19.51 7.86 15.35
N TYR A 18 19.19 9.13 15.59
CA TYR A 18 18.62 9.98 14.55
C TYR A 18 19.64 10.24 13.45
N ILE A 19 19.36 9.75 12.24
CA ILE A 19 20.05 10.17 11.01
C ILE A 19 19.46 11.47 10.48
N ILE A 20 18.15 11.68 10.68
CA ILE A 20 17.45 12.91 10.40
C ILE A 20 16.61 13.25 11.64
N PRO A 21 16.98 14.30 12.42
CA PRO A 21 16.21 14.69 13.58
C PRO A 21 14.75 15.03 13.26
N PRO A 22 13.80 14.87 14.20
CA PRO A 22 12.42 15.23 14.03
C PRO A 22 12.27 16.70 13.64
N GLN A 23 11.69 16.97 12.45
CA GLN A 23 11.55 18.32 11.91
C GLN A 23 10.38 18.48 10.94
N PHE A 24 9.81 17.39 10.43
CA PHE A 24 8.75 17.42 9.42
C PHE A 24 7.37 17.30 10.07
N ASP A 25 6.39 18.03 9.52
CA ASP A 25 4.99 17.97 9.98
C ASP A 25 4.37 16.61 9.62
N ASP A 26 4.83 15.99 8.51
CA ASP A 26 4.54 14.62 8.13
C ASP A 26 5.69 14.06 7.28
N ALA A 27 5.86 12.74 7.26
CA ALA A 27 6.92 12.10 6.51
C ALA A 27 6.54 10.64 6.19
N TRP A 28 7.20 10.08 5.18
CA TRP A 28 6.96 8.73 4.68
C TRP A 28 8.29 7.97 4.58
N PRO A 29 8.25 6.63 4.51
CA PRO A 29 9.45 5.83 4.32
C PRO A 29 10.26 6.22 3.08
N PHE A 30 11.53 5.86 3.07
CA PHE A 30 12.37 6.01 1.89
C PHE A 30 11.99 4.99 0.81
N HIS A 31 11.76 5.48 -0.40
CA HIS A 31 11.59 4.69 -1.61
C HIS A 31 12.62 5.12 -2.63
N GLU A 32 13.38 4.18 -3.18
CA GLU A 32 14.45 4.46 -4.17
C GLU A 32 15.45 5.53 -3.69
N GLY A 33 15.73 5.58 -2.37
CA GLY A 33 16.66 6.51 -1.76
C GLY A 33 16.12 7.91 -1.48
N LEU A 34 14.86 8.17 -1.76
CA LEU A 34 14.16 9.44 -1.51
C LEU A 34 12.95 9.23 -0.61
N ALA A 35 12.72 10.16 0.31
CA ALA A 35 11.56 10.17 1.18
C ALA A 35 10.71 11.41 0.92
N ARG A 36 9.42 11.19 0.76
CA ARG A 36 8.44 12.27 0.74
C ARG A 36 8.32 12.87 2.14
N VAL A 37 8.35 14.19 2.24
CA VAL A 37 8.18 14.92 3.50
C VAL A 37 7.24 16.09 3.33
N LYS A 38 6.55 16.45 4.40
CA LYS A 38 5.65 17.59 4.45
C LYS A 38 6.19 18.67 5.38
N THR A 39 6.18 19.89 4.92
CA THR A 39 6.50 21.09 5.71
C THR A 39 5.41 22.13 5.47
N GLY A 40 4.69 22.51 6.51
CA GLY A 40 3.46 23.27 6.38
C GLY A 40 2.38 22.50 5.61
N TYR A 41 1.92 23.03 4.52
CA TYR A 41 0.90 22.39 3.68
C TYR A 41 1.49 21.69 2.45
N LEU A 42 2.80 21.87 2.18
CA LEU A 42 3.43 21.43 0.95
C LEU A 42 4.31 20.21 1.17
N ARG A 43 4.40 19.38 0.14
CA ARG A 43 5.25 18.18 0.07
C ARG A 43 6.45 18.42 -0.82
N GLY A 44 7.55 17.80 -0.43
CA GLY A 44 8.79 17.73 -1.17
C GLY A 44 9.47 16.39 -0.94
N PHE A 45 10.68 16.24 -1.43
CA PHE A 45 11.45 15.00 -1.26
C PHE A 45 12.85 15.30 -0.76
N ILE A 46 13.31 14.48 0.19
CA ILE A 46 14.66 14.52 0.73
C ILE A 46 15.42 13.23 0.41
N ASN A 47 16.74 13.32 0.35
CA ASN A 47 17.62 12.15 0.36
C ASN A 47 17.99 11.74 1.80
N LYS A 48 18.74 10.62 1.95
CA LYS A 48 19.19 10.11 3.25
C LYS A 48 20.13 11.07 4.00
N ASP A 49 20.74 12.03 3.33
CA ASP A 49 21.58 13.08 3.92
C ASP A 49 20.78 14.34 4.35
N ASN A 50 19.43 14.23 4.37
CA ASN A 50 18.52 15.32 4.71
C ASN A 50 18.60 16.54 3.75
N HIS A 51 19.01 16.34 2.51
CA HIS A 51 18.99 17.39 1.50
C HIS A 51 17.69 17.29 0.68
N PHE A 52 17.03 18.42 0.49
CA PHE A 52 15.90 18.50 -0.42
C PHE A 52 16.36 18.30 -1.86
N VAL A 53 15.93 17.20 -2.48
CA VAL A 53 16.02 16.97 -3.93
C VAL A 53 14.88 17.71 -4.62
N VAL A 54 13.69 17.69 -4.00
CA VAL A 54 12.54 18.52 -4.40
C VAL A 54 12.12 19.31 -3.17
N LYS A 55 12.16 20.64 -3.26
CA LYS A 55 11.69 21.51 -2.18
C LYS A 55 10.18 21.32 -1.96
N PRO A 56 9.66 21.60 -0.75
CA PRO A 56 8.21 21.57 -0.50
C PRO A 56 7.51 22.63 -1.35
N GLU A 57 6.92 22.20 -2.47
CA GLU A 57 6.24 23.07 -3.44
C GLU A 57 5.00 22.42 -4.08
N TYR A 58 4.69 21.18 -3.71
CA TYR A 58 3.54 20.43 -4.22
C TYR A 58 2.45 20.28 -3.16
N ASP A 59 1.18 20.41 -3.58
CA ASP A 59 0.02 20.22 -2.71
C ASP A 59 -0.13 18.74 -2.33
N ASP A 60 0.23 17.82 -3.23
CA ASP A 60 0.28 16.38 -2.97
C ASP A 60 1.40 15.71 -3.79
N ALA A 61 1.83 14.52 -3.34
CA ALA A 61 2.84 13.73 -4.03
C ALA A 61 2.72 12.25 -3.63
N GLY A 62 3.10 11.35 -4.53
CA GLY A 62 3.31 9.92 -4.29
C GLY A 62 4.76 9.60 -3.95
N ASP A 63 5.04 8.33 -3.73
CA ASP A 63 6.41 7.86 -3.52
C ASP A 63 7.10 7.57 -4.84
N PHE A 64 8.43 7.44 -4.84
CA PHE A 64 9.18 7.11 -6.04
C PHE A 64 9.00 5.64 -6.42
N HIS A 65 8.65 5.41 -7.66
CA HIS A 65 8.57 4.11 -8.32
C HIS A 65 9.18 4.21 -9.71
N GLU A 66 10.16 3.35 -9.98
CA GLU A 66 10.87 3.31 -11.28
C GLU A 66 11.49 4.65 -11.68
N GLY A 67 12.02 5.39 -10.69
CA GLY A 67 12.66 6.69 -10.86
C GLY A 67 11.73 7.87 -11.05
N LEU A 68 10.42 7.69 -10.92
CA LEU A 68 9.38 8.71 -11.08
C LEU A 68 8.45 8.74 -9.87
N ALA A 69 8.07 9.95 -9.43
CA ALA A 69 7.02 10.16 -8.43
C ALA A 69 5.97 11.11 -8.99
N TRP A 70 4.70 10.76 -8.86
CA TRP A 70 3.67 11.71 -9.21
C TRP A 70 3.63 12.86 -8.21
N VAL A 71 3.37 14.05 -8.70
CA VAL A 71 3.22 15.28 -7.91
C VAL A 71 1.99 16.03 -8.38
N MET A 72 1.36 16.78 -7.45
CA MET A 72 0.19 17.59 -7.75
C MET A 72 0.40 19.02 -7.28
N ARG A 73 0.05 19.97 -8.14
CA ARG A 73 0.00 21.39 -7.82
C ARG A 73 -1.17 22.04 -8.57
N ASP A 74 -1.93 22.87 -7.85
CA ASP A 74 -3.11 23.56 -8.40
C ASP A 74 -4.15 22.57 -9.03
N GLY A 75 -4.28 21.37 -8.44
CA GLY A 75 -5.22 20.33 -8.89
C GLY A 75 -4.75 19.55 -10.13
N MET A 76 -3.57 19.82 -10.67
CA MET A 76 -3.02 19.13 -11.84
C MET A 76 -1.86 18.22 -11.44
N TYR A 77 -1.84 17.01 -12.01
CA TYR A 77 -0.85 15.97 -11.74
C TYR A 77 0.15 15.82 -12.88
N GLY A 78 1.38 15.55 -12.53
CA GLY A 78 2.49 15.19 -13.42
C GLY A 78 3.52 14.36 -12.65
N TYR A 79 4.74 14.27 -13.16
CA TYR A 79 5.77 13.47 -12.49
C TYR A 79 7.10 14.21 -12.42
N VAL A 80 7.79 14.02 -11.30
CA VAL A 80 9.19 14.42 -11.11
C VAL A 80 10.10 13.19 -11.15
N ASN A 81 11.34 13.38 -11.61
CA ASN A 81 12.36 12.34 -11.56
C ASN A 81 13.18 12.43 -10.27
N ASN A 82 14.03 11.43 -10.04
CA ASN A 82 14.89 11.33 -8.86
C ASN A 82 15.98 12.43 -8.75
N SER A 83 16.14 13.28 -9.77
CA SER A 83 16.96 14.51 -9.72
C SER A 83 16.15 15.75 -9.36
N GLY A 84 14.85 15.62 -9.11
CA GLY A 84 13.93 16.70 -8.74
C GLY A 84 13.41 17.54 -9.91
N ASN A 85 13.64 17.11 -11.16
CA ASN A 85 13.14 17.82 -12.33
C ASN A 85 11.75 17.28 -12.73
N ILE A 86 10.89 18.14 -13.25
CA ILE A 86 9.64 17.72 -13.89
C ILE A 86 10.00 16.86 -15.11
N ALA A 87 9.69 15.56 -15.03
CA ALA A 87 9.89 14.59 -16.12
C ALA A 87 8.67 14.57 -17.05
N ILE A 88 7.47 14.62 -16.47
CA ILE A 88 6.21 14.64 -17.21
C ILE A 88 5.41 15.85 -16.71
N PRO A 89 5.01 16.79 -17.59
CA PRO A 89 4.32 18.01 -17.20
C PRO A 89 3.05 17.79 -16.41
N LEU A 90 2.71 18.72 -15.51
CA LEU A 90 1.48 18.70 -14.71
C LEU A 90 0.29 19.03 -15.62
N SER A 91 -0.34 18.02 -16.20
CA SER A 91 -1.41 18.17 -17.19
C SER A 91 -2.54 17.17 -17.03
N TYR A 92 -2.44 16.24 -16.06
CA TYR A 92 -3.44 15.22 -15.81
C TYR A 92 -4.38 15.63 -14.66
N GLU A 93 -5.62 15.16 -14.72
CA GLU A 93 -6.61 15.33 -13.63
C GLU A 93 -6.28 14.43 -12.44
N LYS A 94 -5.58 13.29 -12.68
CA LYS A 94 -5.04 12.40 -11.66
C LYS A 94 -3.89 11.58 -12.24
N ALA A 95 -2.95 11.18 -11.39
CA ALA A 95 -1.85 10.29 -11.74
C ALA A 95 -1.66 9.23 -10.67
N PHE A 96 -1.13 8.08 -11.05
CA PHE A 96 -0.86 6.93 -10.20
C PHE A 96 0.59 6.48 -10.39
N ASP A 97 1.08 5.60 -9.50
CA ASP A 97 2.46 5.14 -9.53
C ASP A 97 2.79 4.34 -10.80
N PHE A 98 4.05 4.44 -11.23
CA PHE A 98 4.58 3.61 -12.31
C PHE A 98 4.76 2.16 -11.87
N HIS A 99 4.40 1.23 -12.76
CA HIS A 99 4.63 -0.21 -12.62
C HIS A 99 5.00 -0.81 -13.99
N ASN A 100 6.17 -1.46 -14.07
CA ASN A 100 6.68 -2.05 -15.32
C ASN A 100 6.70 -1.06 -16.51
N GLY A 101 7.15 0.17 -16.27
CA GLY A 101 7.26 1.22 -17.27
C GLY A 101 5.96 1.90 -17.66
N VAL A 102 4.83 1.60 -16.98
CA VAL A 102 3.50 2.14 -17.31
C VAL A 102 2.85 2.75 -16.07
N ALA A 103 2.20 3.90 -16.23
CA ALA A 103 1.36 4.49 -15.21
C ALA A 103 -0.05 4.77 -15.74
N MET A 104 -1.04 4.61 -14.87
CA MET A 104 -2.41 5.04 -15.15
C MET A 104 -2.54 6.54 -14.84
N VAL A 105 -3.26 7.27 -15.68
CA VAL A 105 -3.61 8.68 -15.48
C VAL A 105 -5.07 8.92 -15.82
N ILE A 106 -5.65 10.00 -15.26
CA ILE A 106 -6.95 10.49 -15.71
C ILE A 106 -6.71 11.75 -16.56
N SER A 107 -7.18 11.72 -17.79
CA SER A 107 -7.07 12.82 -18.74
C SER A 107 -8.35 12.90 -19.58
N ASN A 108 -8.96 14.09 -19.65
CA ASN A 108 -10.28 14.32 -20.29
C ASN A 108 -11.36 13.39 -19.72
N SER A 109 -11.37 13.24 -18.39
CA SER A 109 -12.31 12.38 -17.62
C SER A 109 -12.27 10.91 -18.04
N LYS A 110 -11.14 10.44 -18.60
CA LYS A 110 -10.91 9.04 -18.99
C LYS A 110 -9.67 8.50 -18.32
N TYR A 111 -9.73 7.24 -17.96
CA TYR A 111 -8.57 6.47 -17.50
C TYR A 111 -7.75 6.05 -18.71
N ARG A 112 -6.50 6.47 -18.74
CA ARG A 112 -5.54 6.21 -19.81
C ARG A 112 -4.25 5.71 -19.22
N PHE A 113 -3.39 5.15 -20.06
CA PHE A 113 -2.10 4.64 -19.65
C PHE A 113 -0.99 5.37 -20.42
N ILE A 114 0.09 5.69 -19.73
CA ILE A 114 1.26 6.38 -20.27
C ILE A 114 2.52 5.57 -20.04
N ASN A 115 3.50 5.73 -20.93
CA ASN A 115 4.86 5.24 -20.71
C ASN A 115 5.68 6.24 -19.87
N SER A 116 6.92 5.89 -19.51
CA SER A 116 7.82 6.72 -18.71
C SER A 116 8.23 8.06 -19.38
N SER A 117 7.97 8.24 -20.67
CA SER A 117 8.13 9.52 -21.37
C SER A 117 6.87 10.39 -21.33
N GLY A 118 5.77 9.92 -20.73
CA GLY A 118 4.48 10.62 -20.67
C GLY A 118 3.63 10.48 -21.94
N GLU A 119 4.01 9.60 -22.86
CA GLU A 119 3.25 9.33 -24.09
C GLU A 119 2.12 8.34 -23.77
N PHE A 120 0.90 8.63 -24.29
CA PHE A 120 -0.22 7.72 -24.14
C PHE A 120 0.01 6.41 -24.89
N ILE A 121 -0.32 5.29 -24.24
CA ILE A 121 -0.36 3.97 -24.87
C ILE A 121 -1.61 3.91 -25.76
N PRO A 122 -1.47 3.73 -27.09
CA PRO A 122 -2.58 3.81 -28.01
C PRO A 122 -3.65 2.74 -27.78
N GLY A 123 -4.92 3.11 -27.96
CA GLY A 123 -6.05 2.18 -27.93
C GLY A 123 -6.51 1.73 -26.56
N ILE A 124 -5.90 2.25 -25.47
CA ILE A 124 -6.25 1.92 -24.09
C ILE A 124 -6.90 3.15 -23.43
N GLU A 125 -8.23 3.11 -23.32
CA GLU A 125 -9.03 4.17 -22.70
C GLU A 125 -10.29 3.58 -22.08
N PHE A 126 -10.54 3.91 -20.80
CA PHE A 126 -11.70 3.42 -20.05
C PHE A 126 -12.46 4.58 -19.39
N ASP A 127 -13.78 4.39 -19.21
CA ASP A 127 -14.61 5.33 -18.47
C ASP A 127 -14.31 5.26 -16.96
N TYR A 128 -14.12 4.04 -16.46
CA TYR A 128 -13.77 3.76 -15.07
C TYR A 128 -12.83 2.58 -14.98
N VAL A 129 -11.98 2.58 -13.94
CA VAL A 129 -11.12 1.46 -13.54
C VAL A 129 -11.28 1.27 -12.04
N GLY A 130 -11.48 0.03 -11.61
CA GLY A 130 -11.61 -0.36 -10.21
C GLY A 130 -10.26 -0.46 -9.50
N GLU A 131 -10.30 -0.97 -8.28
CA GLU A 131 -9.10 -1.22 -7.49
C GLU A 131 -8.37 -2.48 -7.99
N TRP A 132 -7.06 -2.49 -7.77
CA TRP A 132 -6.19 -3.61 -8.15
C TRP A 132 -6.23 -4.71 -7.09
N HIS A 133 -6.75 -5.88 -7.46
CA HIS A 133 -6.80 -7.08 -6.64
C HIS A 133 -6.30 -8.28 -7.46
N ASP A 134 -5.46 -9.12 -6.87
CA ASP A 134 -4.87 -10.30 -7.54
C ASP A 134 -4.21 -9.99 -8.89
N GLY A 135 -3.61 -8.77 -9.01
CA GLY A 135 -2.95 -8.31 -10.23
C GLY A 135 -3.90 -7.79 -11.33
N LEU A 136 -5.20 -7.82 -11.12
CA LEU A 136 -6.23 -7.39 -12.06
C LEU A 136 -7.11 -6.28 -11.49
N ALA A 137 -7.68 -5.45 -12.37
CA ALA A 137 -8.75 -4.52 -12.06
C ALA A 137 -9.87 -4.65 -13.09
N TRP A 138 -11.12 -4.49 -12.65
CA TRP A 138 -12.19 -4.32 -13.63
C TRP A 138 -12.07 -2.94 -14.29
N ALA A 139 -12.39 -2.87 -15.57
CA ALA A 139 -12.43 -1.64 -16.33
C ALA A 139 -13.72 -1.56 -17.11
N GLN A 140 -14.29 -0.37 -17.23
CA GLN A 140 -15.57 -0.12 -17.89
C GLN A 140 -15.39 0.77 -19.12
N THR A 141 -16.01 0.36 -20.22
CA THR A 141 -16.20 1.17 -21.41
C THR A 141 -17.70 1.24 -21.71
N LYS A 142 -18.29 2.42 -21.69
CA LYS A 142 -19.75 2.61 -21.83
C LYS A 142 -20.52 1.82 -20.77
N SER A 143 -21.12 0.68 -21.14
CA SER A 143 -21.91 -0.18 -20.25
C SER A 143 -21.25 -1.52 -19.95
N ASP A 144 -20.13 -1.83 -20.59
CA ASP A 144 -19.52 -3.15 -20.54
C ASP A 144 -18.28 -3.13 -19.65
N TYR A 145 -18.14 -4.18 -18.84
CA TYR A 145 -16.98 -4.41 -17.97
C TYR A 145 -16.08 -5.50 -18.57
N CYS A 146 -14.77 -5.31 -18.40
CA CYS A 146 -13.72 -6.28 -18.66
C CYS A 146 -12.74 -6.29 -17.50
N TYR A 147 -11.70 -7.12 -17.54
CA TYR A 147 -10.59 -7.03 -16.60
C TYR A 147 -9.29 -6.74 -17.33
N ILE A 148 -8.50 -5.86 -16.74
CA ILE A 148 -7.21 -5.38 -17.25
C ILE A 148 -6.09 -5.74 -16.28
N ASN A 149 -4.86 -5.85 -16.79
CA ASN A 149 -3.64 -5.89 -16.01
C ASN A 149 -3.09 -4.46 -15.76
N ARG A 150 -2.01 -4.34 -14.98
CA ARG A 150 -1.38 -3.05 -14.65
C ARG A 150 -0.78 -2.33 -15.86
N LEU A 151 -0.62 -2.99 -17.01
CA LEU A 151 -0.21 -2.36 -18.27
C LEU A 151 -1.39 -1.76 -19.02
N GLY A 152 -2.63 -1.91 -18.52
CA GLY A 152 -3.86 -1.48 -19.17
C GLY A 152 -4.35 -2.45 -20.26
N GLU A 153 -3.71 -3.61 -20.42
CA GLU A 153 -4.09 -4.61 -21.38
C GLU A 153 -5.33 -5.37 -20.90
N VAL A 154 -6.31 -5.58 -21.80
CA VAL A 154 -7.49 -6.39 -21.50
C VAL A 154 -7.08 -7.86 -21.44
N VAL A 155 -7.09 -8.43 -20.24
CA VAL A 155 -6.73 -9.84 -19.97
C VAL A 155 -7.97 -10.73 -20.06
N ILE A 156 -9.10 -10.27 -19.49
CA ILE A 156 -10.37 -10.97 -19.57
C ILE A 156 -11.32 -10.10 -20.38
N PRO A 157 -11.46 -10.37 -21.70
CA PRO A 157 -12.38 -9.66 -22.55
C PRO A 157 -13.79 -10.08 -22.17
N GLY A 158 -14.51 -9.22 -21.49
CA GLY A 158 -15.86 -9.46 -21.05
C GLY A 158 -16.82 -8.48 -21.67
N LYS A 159 -18.05 -8.92 -21.86
CA LYS A 159 -19.23 -8.08 -22.07
C LYS A 159 -20.11 -8.21 -20.84
N PHE A 160 -19.48 -8.10 -19.66
CA PHE A 160 -20.19 -8.20 -18.40
C PHE A 160 -20.99 -6.92 -18.17
N SER A 161 -22.21 -7.04 -17.71
CA SER A 161 -23.01 -5.89 -17.28
C SER A 161 -22.69 -5.48 -15.83
N LEU A 162 -21.95 -6.33 -15.09
CA LEU A 162 -21.40 -6.07 -13.76
C LEU A 162 -20.12 -6.89 -13.60
N ALA A 163 -19.14 -6.29 -12.90
CA ALA A 163 -17.91 -6.95 -12.47
C ALA A 163 -17.50 -6.42 -11.09
N THR A 164 -17.03 -7.30 -10.20
CA THR A 164 -16.48 -6.93 -8.88
C THR A 164 -14.96 -7.04 -8.87
N ASN A 165 -14.32 -6.51 -7.85
CA ASN A 165 -12.90 -6.81 -7.60
C ASN A 165 -12.71 -8.32 -7.40
N PHE A 166 -11.52 -8.81 -7.72
CA PHE A 166 -11.11 -10.16 -7.34
C PHE A 166 -10.93 -10.23 -5.81
N ASP A 167 -11.28 -11.36 -5.24
CA ASP A 167 -11.01 -11.71 -3.85
C ASP A 167 -10.59 -13.17 -3.81
N ASN A 168 -9.35 -13.45 -3.34
CA ASN A 168 -8.75 -14.78 -3.33
C ASN A 168 -8.83 -15.50 -4.71
N GLY A 169 -8.55 -14.75 -5.78
CA GLY A 169 -8.53 -15.28 -7.15
C GLY A 169 -9.90 -15.45 -7.82
N ILE A 170 -11.00 -15.01 -7.18
CA ILE A 170 -12.36 -15.14 -7.69
C ILE A 170 -13.06 -13.77 -7.77
N ALA A 171 -13.76 -13.51 -8.86
CA ALA A 171 -14.60 -12.33 -9.02
C ALA A 171 -16.03 -12.70 -9.44
N THR A 172 -16.99 -11.92 -8.97
CA THR A 172 -18.39 -12.05 -9.40
C THR A 172 -18.63 -11.21 -10.65
N VAL A 173 -19.28 -11.79 -11.64
CA VAL A 173 -19.65 -11.14 -12.90
C VAL A 173 -21.11 -11.41 -13.25
N THR A 174 -21.71 -10.48 -14.02
CA THR A 174 -23.03 -10.69 -14.62
C THR A 174 -22.90 -10.67 -16.14
N LEU A 175 -23.26 -11.79 -16.76
CA LEU A 175 -23.23 -11.98 -18.19
C LEU A 175 -24.65 -12.29 -18.69
N ASN A 176 -25.15 -11.56 -19.69
CA ASN A 176 -26.50 -11.74 -20.27
C ASN A 176 -27.61 -11.73 -19.19
N GLY A 177 -27.47 -10.88 -18.17
CA GLY A 177 -28.43 -10.76 -17.07
C GLY A 177 -28.36 -11.85 -16.00
N LYS A 178 -27.41 -12.78 -16.12
CA LYS A 178 -27.20 -13.87 -15.14
C LYS A 178 -25.86 -13.67 -14.43
N SER A 179 -25.85 -13.93 -13.13
CA SER A 179 -24.68 -13.82 -12.27
C SER A 179 -23.94 -15.14 -12.07
N GLY A 180 -22.64 -15.10 -12.05
CA GLY A 180 -21.73 -16.21 -11.82
C GLY A 180 -20.40 -15.72 -11.27
N CYS A 181 -19.43 -16.62 -11.12
CA CYS A 181 -18.08 -16.29 -10.68
C CYS A 181 -17.03 -16.80 -11.65
N ILE A 182 -15.96 -16.01 -11.82
CA ILE A 182 -14.82 -16.34 -12.67
C ILE A 182 -13.52 -16.35 -11.88
N ASP A 183 -12.55 -17.15 -12.33
CA ASP A 183 -11.17 -17.10 -11.87
C ASP A 183 -10.38 -15.98 -12.57
N THR A 184 -9.11 -15.78 -12.19
CA THR A 184 -8.22 -14.74 -12.77
C THR A 184 -7.85 -14.98 -14.24
N LYS A 185 -8.21 -16.14 -14.82
CA LYS A 185 -8.07 -16.44 -16.25
C LYS A 185 -9.37 -16.17 -17.03
N GLY A 186 -10.45 -15.80 -16.32
CA GLY A 186 -11.77 -15.59 -16.90
C GLY A 186 -12.57 -16.87 -17.10
N THR A 187 -12.14 -17.98 -16.50
CA THR A 187 -12.88 -19.25 -16.54
C THR A 187 -14.00 -19.23 -15.48
N PHE A 188 -15.21 -19.61 -15.86
CA PHE A 188 -16.29 -19.72 -14.89
C PHE A 188 -16.03 -20.85 -13.89
N VAL A 189 -15.96 -20.49 -12.61
CA VAL A 189 -15.95 -21.43 -11.46
C VAL A 189 -17.37 -21.63 -10.91
N ILE A 190 -18.25 -20.64 -11.13
CA ILE A 190 -19.70 -20.75 -10.99
C ILE A 190 -20.32 -20.19 -12.27
N GLU A 191 -21.04 -21.04 -13.01
CA GLU A 191 -21.68 -20.64 -14.24
C GLU A 191 -22.70 -19.49 -14.03
N PRO A 192 -22.88 -18.56 -15.00
CA PRO A 192 -23.80 -17.45 -14.88
C PRO A 192 -25.26 -17.89 -15.10
N ILE A 193 -25.82 -18.53 -14.08
CA ILE A 193 -27.20 -19.08 -14.10
C ILE A 193 -28.14 -18.39 -13.13
N TYR A 194 -27.61 -17.61 -12.17
CA TYR A 194 -28.39 -16.96 -11.12
C TYR A 194 -28.99 -15.63 -11.59
N ASP A 195 -30.26 -15.38 -11.30
CA ASP A 195 -30.95 -14.15 -11.71
C ASP A 195 -30.49 -12.93 -10.91
N THR A 196 -30.02 -13.13 -9.69
CA THR A 196 -29.55 -12.06 -8.82
C THR A 196 -28.24 -12.42 -8.10
N LEU A 197 -27.47 -11.40 -7.71
CA LEU A 197 -26.31 -11.57 -6.83
C LEU A 197 -26.69 -12.22 -5.49
N SER A 198 -27.89 -11.91 -4.98
CA SER A 198 -28.38 -12.49 -3.72
C SER A 198 -28.63 -13.99 -3.82
N GLU A 199 -29.11 -14.49 -4.98
CA GLU A 199 -29.26 -15.91 -5.22
C GLU A 199 -27.91 -16.60 -5.36
N LEU A 200 -26.99 -16.00 -6.15
CA LEU A 200 -25.62 -16.49 -6.29
C LEU A 200 -24.93 -16.63 -4.91
N LYS A 201 -24.97 -15.59 -4.09
CA LYS A 201 -24.36 -15.56 -2.75
C LYS A 201 -24.93 -16.58 -1.76
N ARG A 202 -26.14 -17.07 -1.99
CA ARG A 202 -26.77 -18.13 -1.19
C ARG A 202 -26.52 -19.54 -1.75
N SER A 203 -25.81 -19.65 -2.87
CA SER A 203 -25.48 -20.96 -3.42
C SER A 203 -24.42 -21.65 -2.56
N PRO A 204 -24.52 -22.97 -2.33
CA PRO A 204 -23.51 -23.70 -1.57
C PRO A 204 -22.10 -23.54 -2.12
N THR A 205 -21.96 -23.54 -3.45
CA THR A 205 -20.66 -23.36 -4.10
C THR A 205 -20.06 -21.97 -3.85
N TYR A 206 -20.90 -20.93 -3.75
CA TYR A 206 -20.42 -19.58 -3.39
C TYR A 206 -19.94 -19.53 -1.94
N GLU A 207 -20.70 -20.15 -1.02
CA GLU A 207 -20.32 -20.25 0.40
C GLU A 207 -19.02 -21.02 0.62
N GLU A 208 -18.76 -22.06 -0.21
CA GLU A 208 -17.49 -22.81 -0.20
C GLU A 208 -16.31 -21.95 -0.67
N LEU A 209 -16.51 -21.10 -1.70
CA LEU A 209 -15.47 -20.23 -2.25
C LEU A 209 -15.22 -18.97 -1.40
N PHE A 210 -16.26 -18.48 -0.73
CA PHE A 210 -16.20 -17.26 0.12
C PHE A 210 -16.78 -17.56 1.52
N PRO A 211 -16.09 -18.35 2.34
CA PRO A 211 -16.56 -18.62 3.70
C PRO A 211 -16.62 -17.32 4.50
N GLU A 212 -17.72 -17.09 5.25
CA GLU A 212 -17.89 -15.90 6.11
C GLU A 212 -16.71 -15.73 7.11
N PHE A 213 -16.11 -16.85 7.48
CA PHE A 213 -14.93 -16.91 8.34
C PHE A 213 -13.86 -17.76 7.66
N PRO A 214 -12.98 -17.20 6.83
CA PRO A 214 -11.87 -17.94 6.27
C PRO A 214 -11.06 -18.57 7.41
N VAL A 215 -10.76 -19.86 7.28
CA VAL A 215 -9.85 -20.55 8.21
C VAL A 215 -8.47 -19.95 8.00
N ILE A 216 -8.13 -18.97 8.84
CA ILE A 216 -6.79 -18.38 8.84
C ILE A 216 -5.85 -19.41 9.46
N ASP A 217 -4.98 -19.99 8.65
CA ASP A 217 -3.88 -20.81 9.17
C ASP A 217 -2.91 -19.88 9.94
N PRO A 218 -2.83 -20.03 11.28
CA PRO A 218 -1.93 -19.18 12.07
C PRO A 218 -0.44 -19.46 11.78
N LEU A 219 -0.12 -20.53 11.07
CA LEU A 219 1.23 -20.97 10.72
C LEU A 219 1.51 -20.81 9.22
N ALA A 220 0.65 -20.13 8.45
CA ALA A 220 0.88 -19.86 7.04
C ALA A 220 2.24 -19.13 6.83
N PRO A 221 3.09 -19.61 5.91
CA PRO A 221 4.47 -19.09 5.74
C PRO A 221 4.56 -17.59 5.51
N GLU A 222 3.60 -16.99 4.82
CA GLU A 222 3.54 -15.55 4.53
C GLU A 222 3.34 -14.66 5.77
N ARG A 223 2.99 -15.25 6.90
CA ARG A 223 2.85 -14.54 8.18
C ARG A 223 4.15 -14.41 8.96
N PHE A 224 5.21 -15.12 8.52
CA PHE A 224 6.48 -15.13 9.23
C PHE A 224 7.46 -14.17 8.57
N HIS A 225 7.85 -13.16 9.34
CA HIS A 225 8.88 -12.20 8.98
C HIS A 225 10.09 -12.43 9.88
N ASP A 226 11.28 -12.52 9.31
CA ASP A 226 12.51 -12.92 10.01
C ASP A 226 12.34 -14.21 10.87
N GLY A 227 11.50 -15.14 10.40
CA GLY A 227 11.22 -16.42 11.06
C GLY A 227 10.22 -16.35 12.22
N LEU A 228 9.62 -15.22 12.49
CA LEU A 228 8.67 -15.00 13.58
C LEU A 228 7.36 -14.41 13.08
N ALA A 229 6.25 -14.85 13.68
CA ALA A 229 4.91 -14.30 13.44
C ALA A 229 4.29 -13.73 14.72
N ILE A 230 3.51 -12.68 14.59
CA ILE A 230 2.77 -12.08 15.71
C ILE A 230 1.65 -13.04 16.13
N LYS A 231 1.54 -13.29 17.43
CA LYS A 231 0.43 -14.03 18.02
C LYS A 231 -0.15 -13.30 19.22
N GLN A 232 -1.46 -13.13 19.20
CA GLN A 232 -2.19 -12.59 20.35
C GLN A 232 -2.55 -13.70 21.34
N ASP A 233 -2.36 -13.42 22.64
CA ASP A 233 -2.87 -14.23 23.73
C ASP A 233 -3.51 -13.30 24.77
N GLY A 234 -4.82 -13.45 24.95
CA GLY A 234 -5.63 -12.52 25.71
C GLY A 234 -5.59 -11.11 25.10
N LYS A 235 -5.10 -10.14 25.91
CA LYS A 235 -4.99 -8.73 25.47
C LYS A 235 -3.55 -8.33 25.10
N LYS A 236 -2.66 -9.30 24.97
CA LYS A 236 -1.23 -9.05 24.71
C LYS A 236 -0.77 -9.77 23.45
N TYR A 237 0.22 -9.19 22.79
CA TYR A 237 0.91 -9.75 21.64
C TYR A 237 2.29 -10.28 22.06
N GLY A 238 2.66 -11.39 21.47
CA GLY A 238 3.99 -12.00 21.50
C GLY A 238 4.34 -12.51 20.13
N TYR A 239 5.41 -13.30 20.02
CA TYR A 239 5.85 -13.83 18.73
C TYR A 239 6.10 -15.32 18.83
N ILE A 240 5.68 -16.05 17.80
CA ILE A 240 5.82 -17.50 17.64
C ILE A 240 6.78 -17.84 16.52
N ASP A 241 7.44 -19.00 16.64
CA ASP A 241 8.18 -19.62 15.55
C ASP A 241 7.26 -20.41 14.59
N THR A 242 7.84 -20.94 13.51
CA THR A 242 7.13 -21.76 12.51
C THR A 242 6.54 -23.06 13.06
N SER A 243 6.92 -23.47 14.29
CA SER A 243 6.33 -24.60 15.02
C SER A 243 5.17 -24.18 15.91
N GLY A 244 4.83 -22.89 15.96
CA GLY A 244 3.74 -22.31 16.75
C GLY A 244 4.08 -22.06 18.22
N ASN A 245 5.35 -22.20 18.63
CA ASN A 245 5.80 -21.97 20.00
C ASN A 245 6.15 -20.51 20.21
N PHE A 246 5.78 -19.96 21.37
CA PHE A 246 6.21 -18.60 21.72
C PHE A 246 7.73 -18.52 21.93
N VAL A 247 8.42 -17.80 21.07
CA VAL A 247 9.81 -17.34 21.24
C VAL A 247 9.82 -16.12 22.14
N ILE A 248 8.88 -15.20 21.92
CA ILE A 248 8.69 -14.00 22.73
C ILE A 248 7.29 -14.08 23.34
N LYS A 249 7.24 -14.22 24.66
CA LYS A 249 5.97 -14.35 25.40
C LYS A 249 5.11 -13.07 25.25
N PRO A 250 3.77 -13.21 25.28
CA PRO A 250 2.86 -12.07 25.18
C PRO A 250 3.10 -11.02 26.26
N ALA A 251 3.64 -9.88 25.86
CA ALA A 251 4.01 -8.78 26.76
C ALA A 251 3.51 -7.41 26.27
N PHE A 252 3.26 -7.25 24.98
CA PHE A 252 3.00 -5.97 24.32
C PHE A 252 1.50 -5.74 24.10
N VAL A 253 1.06 -4.48 24.17
CA VAL A 253 -0.32 -4.09 23.81
C VAL A 253 -0.45 -3.81 22.32
N GLU A 254 0.66 -3.51 21.65
CA GLU A 254 0.78 -3.36 20.21
C GLU A 254 2.15 -3.90 19.77
N ALA A 255 2.15 -4.56 18.62
CA ALA A 255 3.33 -5.20 18.05
C ALA A 255 3.26 -5.14 16.53
N GLY A 256 4.37 -4.76 15.88
CA GLY A 256 4.59 -4.83 14.45
C GLY A 256 5.29 -6.12 14.05
N GLU A 257 5.34 -6.40 12.77
CA GLU A 257 6.08 -7.52 12.20
C GLU A 257 7.59 -7.29 12.31
N PHE A 258 8.38 -8.36 12.25
CA PHE A 258 9.82 -8.23 12.18
C PHE A 258 10.26 -7.82 10.77
N HIS A 259 11.10 -6.80 10.70
CA HIS A 259 11.77 -6.37 9.47
C HIS A 259 13.23 -6.08 9.82
N GLU A 260 14.15 -6.70 9.07
CA GLU A 260 15.60 -6.50 9.25
C GLU A 260 16.07 -6.81 10.69
N GLY A 261 15.46 -7.83 11.33
CA GLY A 261 15.78 -8.27 12.68
C GLY A 261 15.17 -7.43 13.80
N LEU A 262 14.33 -6.46 13.49
CA LEU A 262 13.71 -5.53 14.45
C LEU A 262 12.19 -5.48 14.28
N ALA A 263 11.46 -5.42 15.40
CA ALA A 263 10.02 -5.20 15.41
C ALA A 263 9.67 -4.03 16.33
N LYS A 264 8.80 -3.14 15.88
CA LYS A 264 8.24 -2.08 16.71
C LYS A 264 7.25 -2.64 17.72
N VAL A 265 7.34 -2.22 18.98
CA VAL A 265 6.44 -2.69 20.04
C VAL A 265 6.08 -1.58 21.01
N ARG A 266 4.91 -1.71 21.63
CA ARG A 266 4.44 -0.84 22.70
C ARG A 266 3.94 -1.67 23.87
N ALA A 267 4.53 -1.49 25.06
CA ALA A 267 4.23 -2.32 26.24
C ALA A 267 2.95 -1.90 26.98
N SER A 268 2.48 -0.66 26.80
CA SER A 268 1.22 -0.15 27.38
C SER A 268 0.56 0.87 26.47
N ALA A 269 -0.77 1.02 26.52
CA ALA A 269 -1.56 1.88 25.63
C ALA A 269 -1.12 3.37 25.65
N LYS A 270 -0.58 3.85 26.77
CA LYS A 270 -0.04 5.20 26.92
C LYS A 270 1.50 5.23 26.87
N GLY A 271 2.13 4.08 26.61
CA GLY A 271 3.58 3.95 26.55
C GLY A 271 4.16 4.50 25.25
N LYS A 272 5.47 4.64 25.26
CA LYS A 272 6.24 4.98 24.07
C LYS A 272 6.51 3.73 23.23
N TRP A 273 6.63 3.93 21.94
CA TRP A 273 7.12 2.92 21.01
C TRP A 273 8.61 2.70 21.17
N GLY A 274 9.03 1.47 21.06
CA GLY A 274 10.40 1.02 20.99
C GLY A 274 10.54 -0.13 20.03
N TYR A 275 11.75 -0.65 19.92
CA TYR A 275 12.02 -1.79 19.04
C TYR A 275 12.66 -2.92 19.84
N ILE A 276 12.35 -4.15 19.46
CA ILE A 276 12.95 -5.37 20.01
C ILE A 276 13.65 -6.16 18.90
N LYS A 277 14.63 -6.96 19.30
CA LYS A 277 15.29 -7.96 18.44
C LYS A 277 14.49 -9.26 18.43
N THR A 278 14.86 -10.18 17.53
CA THR A 278 14.22 -11.49 17.38
C THR A 278 14.30 -12.37 18.62
N ASP A 279 15.22 -12.10 19.55
CA ASP A 279 15.32 -12.76 20.87
C ASP A 279 14.42 -12.12 21.95
N GLY A 280 13.67 -11.07 21.60
CA GLY A 280 12.81 -10.31 22.51
C GLY A 280 13.53 -9.26 23.34
N SER A 281 14.85 -9.14 23.25
CA SER A 281 15.60 -8.10 23.95
C SER A 281 15.32 -6.73 23.33
N PRO A 282 15.24 -5.65 24.14
CA PRO A 282 15.15 -4.30 23.58
C PRO A 282 16.35 -3.98 22.70
N ALA A 283 16.08 -3.49 21.47
CA ALA A 283 17.13 -3.00 20.59
C ALA A 283 17.73 -1.70 21.16
N PHE A 284 16.85 -0.82 21.68
CA PHE A 284 17.19 0.40 22.41
C PHE A 284 16.00 0.84 23.27
N LYS A 285 16.19 1.88 24.10
CA LYS A 285 15.14 2.36 25.00
C LYS A 285 13.96 2.92 24.22
N ALA A 286 12.73 2.46 24.56
CA ALA A 286 11.49 2.99 24.01
C ALA A 286 11.36 4.50 24.32
N LYS A 287 11.17 5.32 23.29
CA LYS A 287 11.16 6.78 23.42
C LYS A 287 10.25 7.51 22.42
N PHE A 288 9.70 6.85 21.41
CA PHE A 288 8.98 7.50 20.31
C PHE A 288 7.47 7.58 20.56
N LYS A 289 6.83 8.65 20.11
CA LYS A 289 5.37 8.80 20.13
C LYS A 289 4.69 7.93 19.07
N ALA A 290 5.31 7.81 17.90
CA ALA A 290 4.95 6.86 16.84
C ALA A 290 6.21 6.26 16.23
N ALA A 291 6.08 5.10 15.61
CA ALA A 291 7.18 4.40 14.95
C ALA A 291 6.66 3.54 13.82
N GLU A 292 7.41 3.47 12.73
CA GLU A 292 7.15 2.60 11.59
C GLU A 292 8.20 1.49 11.51
N ASP A 293 7.97 0.50 10.64
CA ASP A 293 8.89 -0.62 10.48
C ASP A 293 10.19 -0.18 9.81
N PHE A 294 11.26 -0.96 10.00
CA PHE A 294 12.54 -0.72 9.34
C PHE A 294 12.47 -1.14 7.86
N HIS A 295 13.03 -0.28 6.99
CA HIS A 295 13.26 -0.55 5.58
C HIS A 295 14.59 0.08 5.16
N ASP A 296 15.47 -0.69 4.50
CA ASP A 296 16.81 -0.25 4.08
C ASP A 296 17.65 0.33 5.22
N GLY A 297 17.54 -0.26 6.42
CA GLY A 297 18.27 0.14 7.61
C GLY A 297 17.74 1.40 8.30
N ILE A 298 16.60 1.93 7.89
CA ILE A 298 16.02 3.19 8.37
C ILE A 298 14.58 2.99 8.82
N ALA A 299 14.19 3.57 9.94
CA ALA A 299 12.80 3.65 10.39
C ALA A 299 12.36 5.10 10.59
N LEU A 300 11.10 5.37 10.19
CA LEU A 300 10.42 6.62 10.44
C LEU A 300 9.88 6.64 11.88
N VAL A 301 10.14 7.72 12.61
CA VAL A 301 9.68 7.89 13.98
C VAL A 301 9.17 9.30 14.23
N MET A 302 8.22 9.43 15.15
CA MET A 302 7.70 10.72 15.60
C MET A 302 8.11 10.97 17.05
N ASP A 303 8.58 12.18 17.31
CA ASP A 303 8.89 12.66 18.67
C ASP A 303 8.46 14.12 18.85
N GLU A 304 8.59 14.62 20.08
CA GLU A 304 8.28 16.00 20.45
C GLU A 304 9.52 16.88 20.26
N ILE A 305 9.38 18.02 19.59
CA ILE A 305 10.44 19.04 19.38
C ILE A 305 10.12 20.34 20.10
#